data_deadbcb40b4c7a9dc4c7e175216b9a05
#
_entry.id   deadbcb40b4c7a9dc4c7e175216b9a05
#
_cell.length_a   1.000
_cell.length_b   1.000
_cell.length_c   1.000
_cell.angle_alpha   90.00
_cell.angle_beta   90.00
_cell.angle_gamma   90.00
#
_symmetry.space_group_name_H-M   'P 1'
#
loop_
_entity.id
_entity.type
_entity.pdbx_description
1 polymer ?
#
loop_
_entity_poly.entity_id
_entity_poly.type
_entity_poly.pdbx_seq_one_letter_code
_entity_poly.pdbx_strand_id
1 'polypeptide(L)'
;MKRIFRFIASALLAVMALQACDKTYIREITPKNDDKKQQDETVEEDDDISKLLKSLPGVSAVNVKTLAATGDTPAAKQYFFYYAQAIDHTDPQKGSFNQQVGIQISSDLKNPVILHTQGYAMSLDGTFFWNDHLRNYLDANWIEVEFRYFGQSQPEAMDNVQYSYLYSYQAAADLHEIVSLLKKNLFKESKWLATGASKGGITSGLQAYFSDKNGWKDIDVYVPFCAPFLPGTSASPLDSSMGKYVLTQCGAGYAEGTAEARGYANLQKILQASVSDKNLRDALLREFHAQYPDTYATIMSQMGGATEERMLAGVLNMFMETLLGRFSYTPFGQWAAFVPEADAYDKVVNFVFMSEDDFNKLVGGEEGGETKAIHTEAEMLELRNNPEADLPYGVQSVRELGCVGMDYSWLPADSFLTAATGYEVEAAATGRYRRLDYYEGQWDGGQLMNDFLDWVAKETTQKLVFVYGSNDPWTGGAISDAAAQANPTRIVKVMNMGGIHNNAFLDENSYTPEARSQIQAAVKNFLQ
;
A
#
# COMPACT_ATOMS: atom_id res chain seq x y z
N MET A 1 30.33 -3.35 -2.67
CA MET A 1 29.64 -4.48 -2.01
C MET A 1 28.82 -4.10 -0.77
N LYS A 2 29.23 -3.19 0.13
CA LYS A 2 28.43 -2.83 1.34
C LYS A 2 27.23 -1.88 1.10
N ARG A 3 27.12 -1.20 -0.04
CA ARG A 3 25.93 -0.39 -0.42
C ARG A 3 24.79 -1.22 -1.01
N ILE A 4 25.08 -2.39 -1.55
CA ILE A 4 24.14 -3.29 -2.24
C ILE A 4 23.21 -3.97 -1.22
N PHE A 5 23.70 -4.35 -0.04
CA PHE A 5 22.88 -5.01 1.00
C PHE A 5 21.76 -4.11 1.60
N ARG A 6 21.92 -2.78 1.56
CA ARG A 6 20.87 -1.84 2.04
C ARG A 6 19.71 -1.67 1.05
N PHE A 7 19.97 -1.85 -0.25
CA PHE A 7 18.94 -1.82 -1.28
C PHE A 7 18.04 -3.06 -1.24
N ILE A 8 18.58 -4.23 -0.93
CA ILE A 8 17.84 -5.51 -0.89
C ILE A 8 16.79 -5.50 0.23
N ALA A 9 17.11 -4.98 1.40
CA ALA A 9 16.15 -4.89 2.50
C ALA A 9 14.98 -3.93 2.20
N SER A 10 15.23 -2.84 1.49
CA SER A 10 14.20 -1.85 1.14
C SER A 10 13.29 -2.33 0.01
N ALA A 11 13.81 -3.09 -0.95
CA ALA A 11 13.02 -3.68 -2.03
C ALA A 11 12.11 -4.82 -1.51
N LEU A 12 12.60 -5.68 -0.62
CA LEU A 12 11.82 -6.77 -0.03
C LEU A 12 10.54 -6.30 0.69
N LEU A 13 10.51 -5.10 1.19
CA LEU A 13 9.42 -4.61 2.02
C LEU A 13 8.37 -3.77 1.27
N ALA A 14 8.74 -3.12 0.17
CA ALA A 14 7.77 -2.53 -0.76
C ALA A 14 6.90 -3.61 -1.41
N VAL A 15 7.50 -4.76 -1.64
CA VAL A 15 6.85 -5.98 -2.12
C VAL A 15 5.90 -6.58 -1.10
N MET A 16 6.18 -6.51 0.20
CA MET A 16 5.23 -6.95 1.23
C MET A 16 3.91 -6.16 1.20
N ALA A 17 3.91 -4.92 0.76
CA ALA A 17 2.67 -4.15 0.61
C ALA A 17 1.81 -4.62 -0.59
N LEU A 18 2.40 -5.22 -1.64
CA LEU A 18 1.68 -5.84 -2.76
C LEU A 18 1.52 -7.35 -2.60
N GLN A 19 2.46 -8.04 -1.92
CA GLN A 19 2.35 -9.46 -1.59
C GLN A 19 1.41 -9.75 -0.43
N ALA A 20 1.04 -8.73 0.34
CA ALA A 20 -0.15 -8.88 1.17
C ALA A 20 -1.35 -9.32 0.32
N CYS A 21 -1.23 -9.36 -1.00
CA CYS A 21 -2.17 -9.93 -1.94
C CYS A 21 -1.87 -11.37 -2.39
N ASP A 22 -0.81 -12.03 -1.92
CA ASP A 22 -0.47 -13.40 -2.32
C ASP A 22 -0.55 -14.41 -1.14
N LYS A 23 -1.15 -15.57 -1.41
CA LYS A 23 -1.36 -16.70 -0.46
C LYS A 23 -0.11 -17.32 0.13
N THR A 24 0.99 -17.24 -0.57
CA THR A 24 2.25 -17.84 -0.15
C THR A 24 2.70 -17.31 1.20
N TYR A 25 2.41 -16.06 1.48
CA TYR A 25 2.83 -15.40 2.73
C TYR A 25 2.07 -15.90 3.98
N ILE A 26 0.80 -16.27 3.85
CA ILE A 26 0.00 -16.79 4.98
C ILE A 26 0.38 -18.24 5.32
N ARG A 27 0.85 -19.05 4.35
CA ARG A 27 1.23 -20.44 4.55
C ARG A 27 2.65 -20.66 5.10
N GLU A 28 3.58 -19.74 4.89
CA GLU A 28 4.95 -19.89 5.39
C GLU A 28 5.13 -19.47 6.85
N ILE A 29 4.16 -18.79 7.46
CA ILE A 29 4.18 -18.41 8.89
C ILE A 29 3.68 -19.55 9.80
N THR A 30 3.12 -20.61 9.26
CA THR A 30 2.92 -21.83 10.05
C THR A 30 4.29 -22.46 10.31
N PRO A 31 4.73 -22.64 11.58
CA PRO A 31 6.02 -23.25 11.85
C PRO A 31 6.03 -24.67 11.26
N LYS A 32 6.67 -24.85 10.11
CA LYS A 32 7.18 -26.17 9.75
C LYS A 32 8.24 -26.49 10.78
N ASN A 33 8.02 -27.54 11.55
CA ASN A 33 9.06 -28.23 12.30
C ASN A 33 10.12 -28.71 11.31
N ASP A 34 10.99 -27.86 10.88
CA ASP A 34 12.24 -28.19 10.25
C ASP A 34 13.36 -27.88 11.24
N ASP A 35 13.90 -28.94 11.82
CA ASP A 35 15.13 -28.98 12.59
C ASP A 35 16.30 -28.35 11.81
N LYS A 36 16.44 -27.02 11.85
CA LYS A 36 17.70 -26.37 11.47
C LYS A 36 17.95 -25.12 12.30
N LYS A 37 18.89 -25.28 13.25
CA LYS A 37 19.61 -24.24 13.98
C LYS A 37 18.74 -23.25 14.75
N GLN A 38 18.34 -23.65 15.95
CA GLN A 38 18.26 -22.72 17.07
C GLN A 38 19.59 -21.95 17.13
N GLN A 39 19.61 -20.72 16.64
CA GLN A 39 20.53 -19.74 17.22
C GLN A 39 20.09 -19.59 18.66
N ASP A 40 21.03 -19.73 19.59
CA ASP A 40 20.80 -19.48 21.01
C ASP A 40 20.16 -18.11 21.17
N GLU A 41 18.84 -18.06 21.28
CA GLU A 41 18.12 -16.91 21.78
C GLU A 41 18.48 -16.84 23.26
N THR A 42 19.46 -16.00 23.61
CA THR A 42 19.69 -15.64 25.00
C THR A 42 18.44 -14.93 25.48
N VAL A 43 17.66 -15.61 26.32
CA VAL A 43 16.53 -15.00 27.04
C VAL A 43 17.14 -13.88 27.89
N GLU A 44 16.95 -12.64 27.45
CA GLU A 44 17.44 -11.49 28.21
C GLU A 44 16.69 -11.40 29.54
N GLU A 45 17.42 -11.04 30.62
CA GLU A 45 16.80 -10.75 31.90
C GLU A 45 15.82 -9.55 31.75
N ASP A 46 14.68 -9.68 32.43
CA ASP A 46 13.65 -8.64 32.44
C ASP A 46 14.21 -7.31 32.95
N ASP A 47 14.21 -6.32 32.07
CA ASP A 47 14.47 -4.95 32.45
C ASP A 47 13.21 -4.22 32.98
N ASP A 48 13.34 -2.96 33.37
CA ASP A 48 12.22 -2.22 33.98
C ASP A 48 11.06 -2.00 33.00
N ILE A 49 11.33 -1.89 31.69
CA ILE A 49 10.29 -1.73 30.66
C ILE A 49 9.53 -3.05 30.47
N SER A 50 10.23 -4.17 30.34
CA SER A 50 9.58 -5.47 30.21
C SER A 50 8.75 -5.84 31.44
N LYS A 51 9.26 -5.54 32.65
CA LYS A 51 8.51 -5.70 33.91
C LYS A 51 7.26 -4.83 33.94
N LEU A 52 7.38 -3.57 33.52
CA LEU A 52 6.23 -2.67 33.41
C LEU A 52 5.20 -3.24 32.42
N LEU A 53 5.61 -3.58 31.19
CA LEU A 53 4.71 -4.14 30.18
C LEU A 53 3.98 -5.38 30.69
N LYS A 54 4.68 -6.33 31.33
CA LYS A 54 4.10 -7.53 31.95
C LYS A 54 3.07 -7.23 33.04
N SER A 55 3.15 -6.06 33.68
CA SER A 55 2.22 -5.64 34.73
C SER A 55 0.95 -4.97 34.19
N LEU A 56 0.91 -4.60 32.90
CA LEU A 56 -0.23 -3.89 32.33
C LEU A 56 -1.41 -4.82 32.06
N PRO A 57 -2.64 -4.39 32.34
CA PRO A 57 -3.82 -5.19 32.05
C PRO A 57 -3.97 -5.41 30.54
N GLY A 58 -4.32 -6.63 30.15
CA GLY A 58 -4.49 -7.04 28.76
C GLY A 58 -3.18 -7.34 28.01
N VAL A 59 -2.02 -7.06 28.59
CA VAL A 59 -0.71 -7.38 28.00
C VAL A 59 -0.30 -8.81 28.35
N SER A 60 0.22 -9.54 27.36
CA SER A 60 0.70 -10.92 27.52
C SER A 60 1.90 -11.19 26.62
N ALA A 61 2.61 -12.29 26.89
CA ALA A 61 3.72 -12.80 26.08
C ALA A 61 4.78 -11.73 25.73
N VAL A 62 5.20 -10.94 26.73
CA VAL A 62 6.23 -9.90 26.54
C VAL A 62 7.58 -10.56 26.28
N ASN A 63 8.17 -10.24 25.13
CA ASN A 63 9.49 -10.69 24.70
C ASN A 63 10.38 -9.47 24.42
N VAL A 64 11.67 -9.59 24.77
CA VAL A 64 12.68 -8.54 24.56
C VAL A 64 13.73 -9.04 23.59
N LYS A 65 14.07 -8.22 22.62
CA LYS A 65 15.12 -8.51 21.63
C LYS A 65 16.10 -7.34 21.59
N THR A 66 17.40 -7.63 21.69
CA THR A 66 18.43 -6.61 21.50
C THR A 66 18.98 -6.70 20.09
N LEU A 67 18.87 -5.62 19.35
CA LEU A 67 19.54 -5.45 18.06
C LEU A 67 20.95 -4.95 18.29
N ALA A 68 21.94 -5.67 17.74
CA ALA A 68 23.31 -5.21 17.77
C ALA A 68 23.51 -3.97 16.88
N ALA A 69 24.43 -3.10 17.27
CA ALA A 69 24.83 -1.98 16.42
C ALA A 69 25.39 -2.49 15.09
N THR A 70 24.96 -1.91 13.97
CA THR A 70 25.43 -2.24 12.62
C THR A 70 25.77 -0.97 11.85
N GLY A 71 27.05 -0.77 11.54
CA GLY A 71 27.51 0.45 10.88
C GLY A 71 27.18 1.69 11.71
N ASP A 72 26.41 2.60 11.13
CA ASP A 72 25.97 3.85 11.79
C ASP A 72 24.67 3.70 12.60
N THR A 73 24.06 2.50 12.62
CA THR A 73 22.82 2.24 13.39
C THR A 73 23.20 1.78 14.79
N PRO A 74 22.81 2.51 15.85
CA PRO A 74 23.10 2.12 17.22
C PRO A 74 22.35 0.85 17.62
N ALA A 75 22.87 0.17 18.63
CA ALA A 75 22.15 -0.93 19.27
C ALA A 75 20.80 -0.41 19.82
N ALA A 76 19.75 -1.22 19.69
CA ALA A 76 18.42 -0.85 20.15
C ALA A 76 17.73 -2.04 20.81
N LYS A 77 16.90 -1.75 21.81
CA LYS A 77 16.01 -2.74 22.42
C LYS A 77 14.62 -2.66 21.80
N GLN A 78 14.10 -3.82 21.47
CA GLN A 78 12.75 -4.02 20.95
C GLN A 78 11.95 -4.87 21.93
N TYR A 79 10.70 -4.51 22.15
CA TYR A 79 9.77 -5.18 23.02
C TYR A 79 8.55 -5.60 22.19
N PHE A 80 8.23 -6.88 22.20
CA PHE A 80 7.07 -7.43 21.52
C PHE A 80 6.11 -7.99 22.56
N PHE A 81 4.82 -7.80 22.35
CA PHE A 81 3.80 -8.34 23.23
C PHE A 81 2.46 -8.48 22.49
N TYR A 82 1.56 -9.22 23.08
CA TYR A 82 0.16 -9.23 22.69
C TYR A 82 -0.67 -8.38 23.62
N TYR A 83 -1.63 -7.66 23.05
CA TYR A 83 -2.65 -6.93 23.78
C TYR A 83 -4.02 -7.54 23.55
N ALA A 84 -4.80 -7.77 24.60
CA ALA A 84 -6.18 -8.28 24.51
C ALA A 84 -7.11 -7.18 23.98
N GLN A 85 -7.29 -7.16 22.67
CA GLN A 85 -8.06 -6.14 21.94
C GLN A 85 -9.50 -6.59 21.78
N ALA A 86 -10.47 -5.67 21.87
CA ALA A 86 -11.88 -6.00 21.63
C ALA A 86 -12.10 -6.48 20.19
N ILE A 87 -12.84 -7.58 20.02
CA ILE A 87 -13.28 -8.04 18.70
C ILE A 87 -14.14 -6.95 18.04
N ASP A 88 -15.08 -6.39 18.82
CA ASP A 88 -15.96 -5.30 18.41
C ASP A 88 -15.94 -4.19 19.47
N HIS A 89 -15.40 -3.03 19.14
CA HIS A 89 -15.32 -1.88 20.04
C HIS A 89 -16.69 -1.26 20.35
N THR A 90 -17.71 -1.57 19.55
CA THR A 90 -19.08 -1.14 19.79
C THR A 90 -19.86 -2.09 20.72
N ASP A 91 -19.37 -3.32 20.87
CA ASP A 91 -19.93 -4.35 21.76
C ASP A 91 -18.80 -5.22 22.37
N PRO A 92 -18.13 -4.74 23.42
CA PRO A 92 -17.02 -5.48 24.05
C PRO A 92 -17.41 -6.86 24.62
N GLN A 93 -18.70 -7.16 24.74
CA GLN A 93 -19.17 -8.48 25.22
C GLN A 93 -18.91 -9.60 24.21
N LYS A 94 -18.60 -9.26 22.95
CA LYS A 94 -18.23 -10.24 21.91
C LYS A 94 -16.85 -10.88 22.15
N GLY A 95 -16.13 -10.43 23.16
CA GLY A 95 -14.84 -10.99 23.52
C GLY A 95 -13.65 -10.19 23.00
N SER A 96 -12.46 -10.81 23.07
CA SER A 96 -11.19 -10.19 22.67
C SER A 96 -10.35 -11.14 21.84
N PHE A 97 -9.42 -10.57 21.10
CA PHE A 97 -8.37 -11.28 20.38
C PHE A 97 -7.00 -10.73 20.79
N ASN A 98 -5.94 -11.49 20.54
CA ASN A 98 -4.59 -11.04 20.79
C ASN A 98 -4.08 -10.22 19.60
N GLN A 99 -3.85 -8.92 19.81
CA GLN A 99 -3.26 -8.05 18.82
C GLN A 99 -1.76 -7.88 19.10
N GLN A 100 -0.94 -8.05 18.07
CA GLN A 100 0.50 -7.96 18.18
C GLN A 100 0.98 -6.51 18.15
N VAL A 101 1.88 -6.18 19.08
CA VAL A 101 2.46 -4.84 19.25
C VAL A 101 3.97 -4.95 19.41
N GLY A 102 4.69 -4.06 18.75
CA GLY A 102 6.13 -3.90 18.92
C GLY A 102 6.49 -2.48 19.32
N ILE A 103 7.51 -2.35 20.16
CA ILE A 103 8.06 -1.07 20.61
C ILE A 103 9.57 -1.09 20.43
N GLN A 104 10.14 -0.01 19.91
CA GLN A 104 11.56 0.24 19.96
C GLN A 104 11.82 1.57 20.68
N ILE A 105 12.64 1.53 21.70
CA ILE A 105 13.02 2.71 22.45
C ILE A 105 14.20 3.41 21.78
N SER A 106 14.13 4.73 21.72
CA SER A 106 15.22 5.61 21.28
C SER A 106 16.21 5.91 22.43
N SER A 107 16.88 7.04 22.40
CA SER A 107 17.81 7.44 23.44
C SER A 107 17.12 7.81 24.77
N ASP A 108 15.85 8.26 24.75
CA ASP A 108 15.06 8.66 25.91
C ASP A 108 13.56 8.38 25.70
N LEU A 109 12.90 7.87 26.75
CA LEU A 109 11.44 7.67 26.77
C LEU A 109 10.63 8.96 26.62
N LYS A 110 11.22 10.13 26.91
CA LYS A 110 10.58 11.44 26.75
C LYS A 110 10.62 11.97 25.32
N ASN A 111 11.44 11.38 24.48
CA ASN A 111 11.48 11.73 23.09
C ASN A 111 10.12 11.51 22.41
N PRO A 112 9.83 12.17 21.29
CA PRO A 112 8.59 11.93 20.57
C PRO A 112 8.37 10.44 20.30
N VAL A 113 7.13 10.04 20.25
CA VAL A 113 6.71 8.68 19.88
C VAL A 113 6.11 8.72 18.48
N ILE A 114 6.58 7.87 17.61
CA ILE A 114 5.95 7.59 16.31
C ILE A 114 5.17 6.29 16.44
N LEU A 115 3.85 6.38 16.28
CA LEU A 115 2.99 5.25 16.00
C LEU A 115 3.02 4.99 14.50
N HIS A 116 3.65 3.90 14.09
CA HIS A 116 3.58 3.44 12.72
C HIS A 116 2.28 2.67 12.51
N THR A 117 1.35 3.28 11.79
CA THR A 117 0.06 2.66 11.46
C THR A 117 0.28 1.64 10.35
N GLN A 118 0.58 0.42 10.75
CA GLN A 118 0.71 -0.70 9.81
C GLN A 118 -0.62 -0.96 9.11
N GLY A 119 -0.58 -1.15 7.81
CA GLY A 119 -1.79 -1.54 7.07
C GLY A 119 -1.98 -3.06 7.00
N TYR A 120 -1.00 -3.84 7.46
CA TYR A 120 -0.83 -5.27 7.18
C TYR A 120 -0.25 -6.03 8.38
N ALA A 121 0.28 -7.24 8.11
CA ALA A 121 1.01 -8.03 9.10
C ALA A 121 2.31 -7.36 9.51
N MET A 122 2.73 -7.63 10.74
CA MET A 122 4.04 -7.26 11.28
C MET A 122 5.07 -8.35 11.01
N SER A 123 6.29 -7.96 10.64
CA SER A 123 7.43 -8.87 10.65
C SER A 123 8.06 -8.95 12.03
N LEU A 124 8.30 -10.17 12.52
CA LEU A 124 8.90 -10.41 13.84
C LEU A 124 10.42 -10.67 13.78
N ASP A 125 11.03 -10.61 12.61
CA ASP A 125 12.44 -10.94 12.44
C ASP A 125 13.41 -9.83 12.87
N GLY A 126 12.86 -8.68 13.29
CA GLY A 126 13.62 -7.51 13.74
C GLY A 126 14.00 -6.54 12.62
N THR A 127 13.57 -6.80 11.37
CA THR A 127 13.66 -5.84 10.27
C THR A 127 12.52 -4.83 10.27
N PHE A 128 11.63 -4.98 11.18
CA PHE A 128 10.38 -4.35 11.42
C PHE A 128 10.45 -2.81 11.64
N PHE A 129 11.53 -2.31 12.23
CA PHE A 129 11.70 -0.88 12.47
C PHE A 129 12.46 -0.24 11.32
N TRP A 130 11.74 0.45 10.50
CA TRP A 130 12.26 1.15 9.35
C TRP A 130 13.19 2.31 9.72
N ASN A 131 14.17 2.58 8.90
CA ASN A 131 14.91 3.84 8.93
C ASN A 131 14.04 4.97 8.36
N ASP A 132 12.92 5.26 9.00
CA ASP A 132 12.11 6.42 8.67
C ASP A 132 12.91 7.69 8.99
N HIS A 133 13.01 8.59 8.03
CA HIS A 133 13.77 9.83 8.22
C HIS A 133 13.17 10.70 9.35
N LEU A 134 11.86 10.62 9.61
CA LEU A 134 11.23 11.32 10.73
C LEU A 134 11.67 10.75 12.07
N ARG A 135 11.79 9.41 12.17
CA ARG A 135 12.29 8.76 13.36
C ARG A 135 13.71 9.22 13.68
N ASN A 136 14.60 9.22 12.69
CA ASN A 136 15.98 9.66 12.86
C ASN A 136 16.06 11.16 13.15
N TYR A 137 15.26 11.98 12.45
CA TYR A 137 15.22 13.43 12.66
C TYR A 137 14.75 13.83 14.06
N LEU A 138 13.81 13.09 14.64
CA LEU A 138 13.21 13.37 15.95
C LEU A 138 13.86 12.59 17.09
N ASP A 139 14.77 11.67 16.82
CA ASP A 139 15.23 10.63 17.76
C ASP A 139 14.02 9.96 18.46
N ALA A 140 13.03 9.57 17.66
CA ALA A 140 11.75 9.16 18.18
C ALA A 140 11.75 7.71 18.68
N ASN A 141 10.98 7.46 19.74
CA ASN A 141 10.53 6.12 20.09
C ASN A 141 9.56 5.63 18.99
N TRP A 142 9.53 4.32 18.74
CA TRP A 142 8.74 3.75 17.66
C TRP A 142 7.81 2.69 18.18
N ILE A 143 6.56 2.75 17.76
CA ILE A 143 5.53 1.75 18.08
C ILE A 143 4.94 1.28 16.76
N GLU A 144 4.72 -0.02 16.65
CA GLU A 144 4.04 -0.63 15.54
C GLU A 144 2.96 -1.57 16.07
N VAL A 145 1.80 -1.53 15.43
CA VAL A 145 0.65 -2.36 15.79
C VAL A 145 0.22 -3.13 14.55
N GLU A 146 0.22 -4.45 14.65
CA GLU A 146 -0.26 -5.30 13.57
C GLU A 146 -1.75 -5.05 13.31
N PHE A 147 -2.12 -4.93 12.04
CA PHE A 147 -3.50 -4.64 11.69
C PHE A 147 -4.40 -5.85 11.97
N ARG A 148 -5.62 -5.62 12.49
CA ARG A 148 -6.58 -6.70 12.72
C ARG A 148 -6.83 -7.51 11.44
N TYR A 149 -6.98 -8.83 11.57
CA TYR A 149 -7.09 -9.83 10.51
C TYR A 149 -5.80 -10.08 9.70
N PHE A 150 -4.67 -9.51 10.11
CA PHE A 150 -3.38 -9.83 9.51
C PHE A 150 -2.48 -10.58 10.50
N GLY A 151 -1.55 -11.36 9.97
CA GLY A 151 -0.56 -12.09 10.74
C GLY A 151 -1.15 -12.88 11.91
N GLN A 152 -0.75 -12.54 13.13
CA GLN A 152 -1.22 -13.16 14.35
C GLN A 152 -2.43 -12.46 14.98
N SER A 153 -2.80 -11.29 14.48
CA SER A 153 -3.87 -10.44 15.03
C SER A 153 -5.25 -10.80 14.47
N GLN A 154 -5.75 -11.99 14.83
CA GLN A 154 -6.97 -12.59 14.25
C GLN A 154 -8.17 -12.48 15.19
N PRO A 155 -9.16 -11.62 14.92
CA PRO A 155 -10.42 -11.53 15.67
C PRO A 155 -11.30 -12.78 15.57
N GLU A 156 -11.12 -13.59 14.53
CA GLU A 156 -11.88 -14.80 14.26
C GLU A 156 -10.94 -15.98 14.04
N ALA A 157 -11.41 -17.21 14.21
CA ALA A 157 -10.61 -18.39 13.94
C ALA A 157 -10.22 -18.45 12.45
N MET A 158 -8.95 -18.76 12.15
CA MET A 158 -8.39 -18.73 10.81
C MET A 158 -9.07 -19.64 9.80
N ASP A 159 -9.68 -20.72 10.26
CA ASP A 159 -10.44 -21.69 9.45
C ASP A 159 -11.87 -21.24 9.14
N ASN A 160 -12.37 -20.20 9.83
CA ASN A 160 -13.71 -19.67 9.70
C ASN A 160 -13.76 -18.15 9.56
N VAL A 161 -12.72 -17.55 8.99
CA VAL A 161 -12.61 -16.09 8.87
C VAL A 161 -13.69 -15.54 7.94
N GLN A 162 -14.54 -14.66 8.48
CA GLN A 162 -15.60 -13.98 7.75
C GLN A 162 -15.38 -12.47 7.64
N TYR A 163 -14.29 -11.96 8.25
CA TYR A 163 -13.95 -10.54 8.28
C TYR A 163 -15.06 -9.63 8.82
N SER A 164 -15.85 -10.13 9.79
CA SER A 164 -17.06 -9.44 10.29
C SER A 164 -16.77 -8.09 10.94
N TYR A 165 -15.55 -7.91 11.47
CA TYR A 165 -15.11 -6.69 12.17
C TYR A 165 -13.95 -5.98 11.47
N LEU A 166 -13.74 -6.25 10.18
CA LEU A 166 -12.73 -5.58 9.36
C LEU A 166 -13.29 -4.26 8.82
N TYR A 167 -13.24 -3.23 9.66
CA TYR A 167 -13.64 -1.87 9.34
C TYR A 167 -12.61 -0.87 9.88
N SER A 168 -12.46 0.25 9.21
CA SER A 168 -11.50 1.29 9.59
C SER A 168 -11.77 1.89 10.97
N TYR A 169 -13.04 1.99 11.36
CA TYR A 169 -13.40 2.40 12.72
C TYR A 169 -12.83 1.44 13.78
N GLN A 170 -12.99 0.15 13.57
CA GLN A 170 -12.50 -0.86 14.52
C GLN A 170 -10.97 -0.81 14.61
N ALA A 171 -10.28 -0.65 13.49
CA ALA A 171 -8.83 -0.51 13.46
C ALA A 171 -8.35 0.80 14.14
N ALA A 172 -9.06 1.90 13.92
CA ALA A 172 -8.75 3.16 14.61
C ALA A 172 -8.95 3.06 16.14
N ALA A 173 -9.97 2.32 16.57
CA ALA A 173 -10.23 2.06 17.98
C ALA A 173 -9.16 1.13 18.60
N ASP A 174 -8.64 0.15 17.86
CA ASP A 174 -7.49 -0.65 18.28
C ASP A 174 -6.29 0.24 18.59
N LEU A 175 -5.96 1.14 17.67
CA LEU A 175 -4.84 2.06 17.83
C LEU A 175 -5.06 3.02 19.02
N HIS A 176 -6.30 3.49 19.22
CA HIS A 176 -6.67 4.31 20.37
C HIS A 176 -6.38 3.60 21.69
N GLU A 177 -6.78 2.36 21.84
CA GLU A 177 -6.55 1.58 23.07
C GLU A 177 -5.06 1.39 23.36
N ILE A 178 -4.26 1.02 22.34
CA ILE A 178 -2.80 0.86 22.47
C ILE A 178 -2.13 2.19 22.84
N VAL A 179 -2.48 3.28 22.14
CA VAL A 179 -1.92 4.61 22.44
C VAL A 179 -2.28 5.04 23.85
N SER A 180 -3.53 4.89 24.25
CA SER A 180 -4.01 5.22 25.59
C SER A 180 -3.26 4.44 26.67
N LEU A 181 -3.06 3.13 26.47
CA LEU A 181 -2.30 2.28 27.37
C LEU A 181 -0.86 2.75 27.53
N LEU A 182 -0.15 2.96 26.42
CA LEU A 182 1.26 3.27 26.42
C LEU A 182 1.53 4.74 26.84
N LYS A 183 0.69 5.66 26.43
CA LYS A 183 0.76 7.07 26.83
C LYS A 183 0.59 7.24 28.34
N LYS A 184 -0.34 6.50 28.93
CA LYS A 184 -0.58 6.54 30.38
C LYS A 184 0.55 5.93 31.20
N ASN A 185 1.18 4.87 30.71
CA ASN A 185 2.05 4.03 31.54
C ASN A 185 3.54 4.19 31.20
N LEU A 186 3.91 4.34 29.92
CA LEU A 186 5.30 4.33 29.47
C LEU A 186 5.74 5.72 28.95
N PHE A 187 4.99 6.34 28.04
CA PHE A 187 5.37 7.57 27.35
C PHE A 187 4.58 8.80 27.84
N LYS A 188 4.61 9.05 29.13
CA LYS A 188 3.74 10.04 29.82
C LYS A 188 3.97 11.49 29.41
N GLU A 189 5.19 11.82 29.01
CA GLU A 189 5.62 13.20 28.71
C GLU A 189 5.87 13.42 27.22
N SER A 190 5.76 12.37 26.40
CA SER A 190 6.12 12.41 24.98
C SER A 190 5.04 13.06 24.14
N LYS A 191 5.46 13.71 23.06
CA LYS A 191 4.59 14.10 21.95
C LYS A 191 4.41 12.91 21.00
N TRP A 192 3.25 12.80 20.37
CA TRP A 192 2.90 11.65 19.58
C TRP A 192 2.64 12.01 18.11
N LEU A 193 3.25 11.25 17.21
CA LEU A 193 2.96 11.27 15.80
C LEU A 193 2.35 9.92 15.40
N ALA A 194 1.48 9.93 14.37
CA ALA A 194 1.10 8.72 13.67
C ALA A 194 1.53 8.85 12.21
N THR A 195 2.12 7.79 11.67
CA THR A 195 2.59 7.75 10.29
C THR A 195 2.38 6.37 9.70
N GLY A 196 2.30 6.30 8.41
CA GLY A 196 2.22 5.08 7.63
C GLY A 196 2.21 5.42 6.15
N ALA A 197 2.44 4.44 5.29
CA ALA A 197 2.42 4.67 3.86
C ALA A 197 1.42 3.77 3.16
N SER A 198 0.95 4.20 1.98
CA SER A 198 -0.03 3.43 1.21
C SER A 198 -1.28 3.13 2.05
N LYS A 199 -1.66 1.87 2.22
CA LYS A 199 -2.72 1.46 3.15
C LYS A 199 -2.45 1.91 4.59
N GLY A 200 -1.20 1.86 5.06
CA GLY A 200 -0.82 2.42 6.37
C GLY A 200 -1.06 3.92 6.46
N GLY A 201 -0.83 4.66 5.36
CA GLY A 201 -1.16 6.07 5.26
C GLY A 201 -2.66 6.34 5.29
N ILE A 202 -3.47 5.50 4.62
CA ILE A 202 -4.94 5.55 4.73
C ILE A 202 -5.34 5.32 6.20
N THR A 203 -4.75 4.30 6.85
CA THR A 203 -5.00 4.00 8.27
C THR A 203 -4.68 5.20 9.17
N SER A 204 -3.53 5.87 8.95
CA SER A 204 -3.16 7.08 9.69
C SER A 204 -4.17 8.23 9.48
N GLY A 205 -4.58 8.47 8.24
CA GLY A 205 -5.58 9.49 7.92
C GLY A 205 -6.94 9.20 8.58
N LEU A 206 -7.41 7.96 8.47
CA LEU A 206 -8.69 7.55 9.07
C LEU A 206 -8.63 7.49 10.60
N GLN A 207 -7.46 7.17 11.20
CA GLN A 207 -7.28 7.31 12.64
C GLN A 207 -7.46 8.77 13.07
N ALA A 208 -6.92 9.74 12.32
CA ALA A 208 -7.13 11.16 12.60
C ALA A 208 -8.62 11.53 12.54
N TYR A 209 -9.32 11.07 11.51
CA TYR A 209 -10.76 11.31 11.33
C TYR A 209 -11.58 10.75 12.51
N PHE A 210 -11.38 9.49 12.86
CA PHE A 210 -12.12 8.88 13.96
C PHE A 210 -11.71 9.44 15.32
N SER A 211 -10.44 9.83 15.52
CA SER A 211 -10.00 10.50 16.74
C SER A 211 -10.71 11.83 16.92
N ASP A 212 -10.85 12.63 15.86
CA ASP A 212 -11.57 13.90 15.90
C ASP A 212 -13.08 13.70 16.18
N LYS A 213 -13.71 12.75 15.48
CA LYS A 213 -15.15 12.47 15.63
C LYS A 213 -15.50 11.89 17.01
N ASN A 214 -14.59 11.16 17.65
CA ASN A 214 -14.80 10.57 18.98
C ASN A 214 -14.18 11.41 20.13
N GLY A 215 -13.51 12.50 19.83
CA GLY A 215 -12.85 13.35 20.81
C GLY A 215 -11.61 12.73 21.46
N TRP A 216 -11.00 11.73 20.81
CA TRP A 216 -9.75 11.13 21.28
C TRP A 216 -8.58 12.11 21.11
N LYS A 217 -7.72 12.17 22.11
CA LYS A 217 -6.54 13.07 22.12
C LYS A 217 -5.24 12.26 22.09
N ASP A 218 -5.16 11.35 21.15
CA ASP A 218 -4.10 10.35 21.12
C ASP A 218 -2.82 10.91 20.51
N ILE A 219 -2.95 11.56 19.38
CA ILE A 219 -1.86 11.93 18.48
C ILE A 219 -1.83 13.44 18.32
N ASP A 220 -0.62 14.02 18.37
CA ASP A 220 -0.42 15.46 18.17
C ASP A 220 -0.33 15.81 16.67
N VAL A 221 0.23 14.91 15.83
CA VAL A 221 0.43 15.12 14.39
C VAL A 221 0.28 13.79 13.63
N TYR A 222 -0.47 13.82 12.53
CA TYR A 222 -0.59 12.69 11.60
C TYR A 222 0.19 12.97 10.32
N VAL A 223 0.97 11.98 9.84
CA VAL A 223 1.81 12.12 8.65
C VAL A 223 1.56 10.95 7.69
N PRO A 224 0.44 10.94 6.97
CA PRO A 224 0.17 9.91 5.96
C PRO A 224 1.04 10.10 4.71
N PHE A 225 1.78 9.05 4.34
CA PHE A 225 2.59 8.99 3.12
C PHE A 225 1.89 8.20 2.02
N CYS A 226 1.91 8.71 0.81
CA CYS A 226 1.41 8.03 -0.40
C CYS A 226 0.01 7.41 -0.24
N ALA A 227 -0.84 8.04 0.56
CA ALA A 227 -2.15 7.52 0.93
C ALA A 227 -3.21 7.87 -0.11
N PRO A 228 -3.75 6.91 -0.89
CA PRO A 228 -4.83 7.18 -1.82
C PRO A 228 -6.17 7.09 -1.08
N PHE A 229 -6.95 8.13 -1.13
CA PHE A 229 -8.33 8.15 -0.64
C PHE A 229 -9.27 8.04 -1.83
N LEU A 230 -9.84 6.84 -2.01
CA LEU A 230 -10.58 6.46 -3.22
C LEU A 230 -12.08 6.37 -2.91
N PRO A 231 -12.87 7.41 -3.19
CA PRO A 231 -14.31 7.40 -2.87
C PRO A 231 -15.11 6.46 -3.79
N GLY A 232 -14.56 5.99 -4.90
CA GLY A 232 -15.31 5.21 -5.87
C GLY A 232 -16.53 5.97 -6.39
N THR A 233 -17.62 5.24 -6.62
CA THR A 233 -18.93 5.79 -6.96
C THR A 233 -19.99 5.26 -5.99
N SER A 234 -21.17 5.84 -5.96
CA SER A 234 -22.29 5.30 -5.16
C SER A 234 -22.69 3.87 -5.56
N ALA A 235 -22.36 3.44 -6.74
CA ALA A 235 -22.71 2.13 -7.29
C ALA A 235 -21.57 1.12 -7.31
N SER A 236 -20.30 1.57 -7.18
CA SER A 236 -19.13 0.70 -7.33
C SER A 236 -17.94 1.22 -6.53
N PRO A 237 -17.17 0.34 -5.87
CA PRO A 237 -15.93 0.71 -5.19
C PRO A 237 -14.80 1.11 -6.15
N LEU A 238 -14.96 0.91 -7.46
CA LEU A 238 -13.93 1.22 -8.44
C LEU A 238 -13.73 2.73 -8.58
N ASP A 239 -12.50 3.17 -8.39
CA ASP A 239 -12.04 4.54 -8.55
C ASP A 239 -10.93 4.63 -9.59
N SER A 240 -11.14 5.41 -10.64
CA SER A 240 -10.20 5.51 -11.76
C SER A 240 -9.17 6.64 -11.63
N SER A 241 -9.13 7.34 -10.51
CA SER A 241 -8.22 8.48 -10.31
C SER A 241 -6.75 8.11 -10.45
N MET A 242 -6.35 6.94 -9.97
CA MET A 242 -4.98 6.44 -10.10
C MET A 242 -4.62 6.09 -11.55
N GLY A 243 -5.46 5.36 -12.25
CA GLY A 243 -5.28 5.07 -13.67
C GLY A 243 -5.20 6.35 -14.51
N LYS A 244 -6.05 7.31 -14.22
CA LYS A 244 -5.99 8.64 -14.84
C LYS A 244 -4.68 9.37 -14.53
N TYR A 245 -4.18 9.28 -13.30
CA TYR A 245 -2.93 9.92 -12.89
C TYR A 245 -1.72 9.36 -13.67
N VAL A 246 -1.65 8.05 -13.85
CA VAL A 246 -0.64 7.39 -14.70
C VAL A 246 -0.62 8.02 -16.09
N LEU A 247 -1.79 8.19 -16.70
CA LEU A 247 -1.93 8.64 -18.07
C LEU A 247 -1.76 10.15 -18.28
N THR A 248 -1.88 10.94 -17.22
CA THR A 248 -1.90 12.41 -17.33
C THR A 248 -0.81 13.11 -16.55
N GLN A 249 -0.24 12.47 -15.52
CA GLN A 249 0.65 13.13 -14.57
C GLN A 249 2.00 12.45 -14.35
N CYS A 250 2.07 11.11 -14.26
CA CYS A 250 3.32 10.40 -13.93
C CYS A 250 4.49 10.69 -14.89
N GLY A 251 4.22 11.14 -16.09
CA GLY A 251 5.20 11.57 -17.06
C GLY A 251 5.07 13.04 -17.47
N ALA A 252 4.18 13.79 -16.81
CA ALA A 252 4.03 15.22 -17.07
C ALA A 252 5.19 16.01 -16.41
N GLY A 253 5.62 17.05 -17.07
CA GLY A 253 6.67 17.93 -16.53
C GLY A 253 8.09 17.62 -16.96
N TYR A 254 8.34 16.54 -17.70
CA TYR A 254 9.63 16.34 -18.33
C TYR A 254 9.88 17.35 -19.47
N ALA A 255 11.10 17.86 -19.53
CA ALA A 255 11.45 18.85 -20.53
C ALA A 255 11.32 18.31 -21.95
N GLU A 256 10.82 19.11 -22.87
CA GLU A 256 10.70 18.75 -24.28
C GLU A 256 12.07 18.29 -24.85
N GLY A 257 12.05 17.21 -25.64
CA GLY A 257 13.25 16.64 -26.24
C GLY A 257 14.02 15.64 -25.35
N THR A 258 13.60 15.45 -24.07
CA THR A 258 14.19 14.39 -23.21
C THR A 258 13.68 13.00 -23.60
N ALA A 259 14.38 11.95 -23.14
CA ALA A 259 13.95 10.57 -23.32
C ALA A 259 12.62 10.31 -22.62
N GLU A 260 12.45 10.88 -21.44
CA GLU A 260 11.24 10.76 -20.62
C GLU A 260 10.03 11.38 -21.32
N ALA A 261 10.16 12.60 -21.84
CA ALA A 261 9.06 13.26 -22.56
C ALA A 261 8.65 12.46 -23.82
N ARG A 262 9.63 11.91 -24.58
CA ARG A 262 9.34 11.05 -25.73
C ARG A 262 8.72 9.72 -25.34
N GLY A 263 9.28 9.04 -24.34
CA GLY A 263 8.77 7.77 -23.85
C GLY A 263 7.33 7.89 -23.35
N TYR A 264 7.03 8.94 -22.62
CA TYR A 264 5.66 9.17 -22.14
C TYR A 264 4.67 9.47 -23.27
N ALA A 265 5.05 10.30 -24.24
CA ALA A 265 4.24 10.53 -25.43
C ALA A 265 4.03 9.25 -26.26
N ASN A 266 5.03 8.37 -26.32
CA ASN A 266 4.91 7.08 -26.98
C ASN A 266 3.95 6.15 -26.24
N LEU A 267 3.95 6.09 -24.91
CA LEU A 267 2.96 5.33 -24.12
C LEU A 267 1.52 5.74 -24.49
N GLN A 268 1.26 7.04 -24.52
CA GLN A 268 -0.06 7.55 -24.89
C GLN A 268 -0.45 7.17 -26.32
N LYS A 269 0.48 7.25 -27.27
CA LYS A 269 0.25 6.81 -28.66
C LYS A 269 0.03 5.31 -28.78
N ILE A 270 0.78 4.49 -28.02
CA ILE A 270 0.59 3.03 -28.01
C ILE A 270 -0.83 2.70 -27.56
N LEU A 271 -1.28 3.28 -26.46
CA LEU A 271 -2.63 3.03 -25.94
C LEU A 271 -3.72 3.45 -26.96
N GLN A 272 -3.57 4.63 -27.58
CA GLN A 272 -4.49 5.08 -28.64
C GLN A 272 -4.46 4.17 -29.87
N ALA A 273 -3.27 3.81 -30.35
CA ALA A 273 -3.11 2.94 -31.51
C ALA A 273 -3.65 1.51 -31.24
N SER A 274 -3.50 1.01 -30.02
CA SER A 274 -4.04 -0.29 -29.63
C SER A 274 -5.56 -0.36 -29.80
N VAL A 275 -6.26 0.76 -29.73
CA VAL A 275 -7.71 0.83 -29.98
C VAL A 275 -8.04 1.14 -31.43
N SER A 276 -7.30 2.04 -32.09
CA SER A 276 -7.64 2.58 -33.42
C SER A 276 -6.97 1.86 -34.58
N ASP A 277 -5.79 1.25 -34.38
CA ASP A 277 -5.04 0.57 -35.44
C ASP A 277 -5.31 -0.94 -35.40
N LYS A 278 -5.98 -1.43 -36.46
CA LYS A 278 -6.34 -2.85 -36.60
C LYS A 278 -5.13 -3.77 -36.57
N ASN A 279 -4.01 -3.38 -37.18
CA ASN A 279 -2.82 -4.25 -37.26
C ASN A 279 -2.17 -4.45 -35.89
N LEU A 280 -2.07 -3.37 -35.10
CA LEU A 280 -1.56 -3.46 -33.74
C LEU A 280 -2.52 -4.28 -32.86
N ARG A 281 -3.82 -4.04 -32.97
CA ARG A 281 -4.85 -4.80 -32.26
C ARG A 281 -4.74 -6.30 -32.52
N ASP A 282 -4.68 -6.69 -33.78
CA ASP A 282 -4.56 -8.09 -34.21
C ASP A 282 -3.24 -8.72 -33.70
N ALA A 283 -2.17 -7.94 -33.65
CA ALA A 283 -0.88 -8.41 -33.11
C ALA A 283 -0.95 -8.65 -31.59
N LEU A 284 -1.52 -7.73 -30.83
CA LEU A 284 -1.72 -7.86 -29.39
C LEU A 284 -2.62 -9.07 -29.04
N LEU A 285 -3.72 -9.26 -29.78
CA LEU A 285 -4.64 -10.39 -29.55
C LEU A 285 -4.00 -11.74 -29.89
N ARG A 286 -3.19 -11.81 -30.96
CA ARG A 286 -2.45 -13.04 -31.30
C ARG A 286 -1.44 -13.39 -30.19
N GLU A 287 -0.71 -12.41 -29.69
CA GLU A 287 0.27 -12.63 -28.62
C GLU A 287 -0.41 -13.05 -27.32
N PHE A 288 -1.51 -12.39 -26.95
CA PHE A 288 -2.28 -12.78 -25.79
C PHE A 288 -2.76 -14.23 -25.87
N HIS A 289 -3.32 -14.63 -27.00
CA HIS A 289 -3.74 -16.02 -27.23
C HIS A 289 -2.57 -17.00 -27.20
N ALA A 290 -1.39 -16.60 -27.65
CA ALA A 290 -0.21 -17.46 -27.67
C ALA A 290 0.38 -17.66 -26.27
N GLN A 291 0.44 -16.59 -25.47
CA GLN A 291 0.99 -16.65 -24.10
C GLN A 291 -0.01 -17.20 -23.07
N TYR A 292 -1.32 -16.96 -23.27
CA TYR A 292 -2.37 -17.25 -22.29
C TYR A 292 -3.53 -18.06 -22.91
N PRO A 293 -3.28 -19.27 -23.45
CA PRO A 293 -4.31 -20.03 -24.18
C PRO A 293 -5.47 -20.47 -23.28
N ASP A 294 -5.21 -20.89 -22.05
CA ASP A 294 -6.24 -21.35 -21.11
C ASP A 294 -7.04 -20.18 -20.54
N THR A 295 -6.37 -19.06 -20.27
CA THR A 295 -7.02 -17.81 -19.86
C THR A 295 -7.90 -17.28 -20.99
N TYR A 296 -7.41 -17.28 -22.22
CA TYR A 296 -8.18 -16.92 -23.40
C TYR A 296 -9.44 -17.78 -23.53
N ALA A 297 -9.31 -19.10 -23.45
CA ALA A 297 -10.43 -20.04 -23.52
C ALA A 297 -11.44 -19.82 -22.37
N THR A 298 -10.95 -19.51 -21.17
CA THR A 298 -11.78 -19.22 -19.99
C THR A 298 -12.63 -17.97 -20.21
N ILE A 299 -12.02 -16.86 -20.65
CA ILE A 299 -12.73 -15.61 -20.96
C ILE A 299 -13.79 -15.86 -22.02
N MET A 300 -13.45 -16.54 -23.12
CA MET A 300 -14.39 -16.89 -24.20
C MET A 300 -15.58 -17.68 -23.68
N SER A 301 -15.34 -18.65 -22.80
CA SER A 301 -16.38 -19.50 -22.23
C SER A 301 -17.30 -18.74 -21.27
N GLN A 302 -16.74 -17.97 -20.35
CA GLN A 302 -17.50 -17.29 -19.29
C GLN A 302 -18.31 -16.09 -19.81
N MET A 303 -17.81 -15.43 -20.84
CA MET A 303 -18.47 -14.25 -21.43
C MET A 303 -19.41 -14.56 -22.60
N GLY A 304 -19.76 -15.82 -22.78
CA GLY A 304 -20.75 -16.24 -23.83
C GLY A 304 -20.30 -15.99 -25.27
N GLY A 305 -18.98 -16.07 -25.52
CA GLY A 305 -18.34 -15.70 -26.79
C GLY A 305 -17.87 -14.24 -26.72
N ALA A 306 -16.71 -14.00 -26.10
CA ALA A 306 -16.14 -12.67 -26.04
C ALA A 306 -15.79 -12.16 -27.45
N THR A 307 -16.16 -10.93 -27.75
CA THR A 307 -15.73 -10.25 -28.96
C THR A 307 -14.24 -9.93 -28.88
N GLU A 308 -13.60 -9.71 -30.06
CA GLU A 308 -12.20 -9.23 -30.11
C GLU A 308 -12.01 -7.96 -29.24
N GLU A 309 -13.01 -7.10 -29.20
CA GLU A 309 -13.00 -5.87 -28.40
C GLU A 309 -12.93 -6.14 -26.89
N ARG A 310 -13.68 -7.12 -26.39
CA ARG A 310 -13.62 -7.52 -24.98
C ARG A 310 -12.27 -8.16 -24.62
N MET A 311 -11.73 -9.00 -25.51
CA MET A 311 -10.41 -9.58 -25.33
C MET A 311 -9.33 -8.51 -25.29
N LEU A 312 -9.41 -7.52 -26.18
CA LEU A 312 -8.49 -6.39 -26.20
C LEU A 312 -8.62 -5.55 -24.91
N ALA A 313 -9.83 -5.38 -24.40
CA ALA A 313 -10.04 -4.70 -23.11
C ALA A 313 -9.26 -5.39 -21.98
N GLY A 314 -9.24 -6.72 -21.95
CA GLY A 314 -8.44 -7.49 -21.00
C GLY A 314 -6.94 -7.25 -21.14
N VAL A 315 -6.42 -7.30 -22.36
CA VAL A 315 -5.00 -7.03 -22.66
C VAL A 315 -4.60 -5.63 -22.20
N LEU A 316 -5.42 -4.64 -22.51
CA LEU A 316 -5.12 -3.26 -22.15
C LEU A 316 -5.27 -3.00 -20.64
N ASN A 317 -6.19 -3.68 -19.97
CA ASN A 317 -6.29 -3.61 -18.51
C ASN A 317 -5.04 -4.19 -17.85
N MET A 318 -4.57 -5.36 -18.26
CA MET A 318 -3.31 -5.95 -17.81
C MET A 318 -2.12 -5.01 -18.06
N PHE A 319 -2.06 -4.39 -19.24
CA PHE A 319 -1.00 -3.44 -19.54
C PHE A 319 -1.04 -2.19 -18.67
N MET A 320 -2.22 -1.65 -18.40
CA MET A 320 -2.40 -0.51 -17.51
C MET A 320 -1.99 -0.84 -16.06
N GLU A 321 -2.31 -2.03 -15.57
CA GLU A 321 -1.83 -2.50 -14.25
C GLU A 321 -0.32 -2.63 -14.22
N THR A 322 0.28 -3.15 -15.29
CA THR A 322 1.74 -3.20 -15.47
C THR A 322 2.36 -1.81 -15.40
N LEU A 323 1.79 -0.83 -16.08
CA LEU A 323 2.27 0.55 -16.04
C LEU A 323 2.14 1.14 -14.63
N LEU A 324 1.02 0.88 -13.96
CA LEU A 324 0.81 1.30 -12.57
C LEU A 324 1.91 0.77 -11.65
N GLY A 325 2.24 -0.52 -11.76
CA GLY A 325 3.35 -1.13 -11.02
C GLY A 325 4.71 -0.52 -11.38
N ARG A 326 5.03 -0.42 -12.67
CA ARG A 326 6.31 0.14 -13.13
C ARG A 326 6.52 1.58 -12.66
N PHE A 327 5.53 2.44 -12.77
CA PHE A 327 5.61 3.81 -12.25
C PHE A 327 5.71 3.86 -10.72
N SER A 328 5.08 2.93 -10.01
CA SER A 328 5.12 2.89 -8.54
C SER A 328 6.50 2.56 -7.99
N TYR A 329 7.24 1.66 -8.66
CA TYR A 329 8.44 1.07 -8.08
C TYR A 329 9.74 1.37 -8.84
N THR A 330 9.65 1.89 -10.08
CA THR A 330 10.82 2.17 -10.91
C THR A 330 10.77 3.60 -11.45
N PRO A 331 11.78 4.44 -11.18
CA PRO A 331 11.83 5.80 -11.72
C PRO A 331 11.71 5.78 -13.25
N PHE A 332 10.79 6.56 -13.79
CA PHE A 332 10.48 6.55 -15.22
C PHE A 332 11.71 6.82 -16.10
N GLY A 333 12.63 7.66 -15.65
CA GLY A 333 13.87 7.95 -16.37
C GLY A 333 14.74 6.71 -16.65
N GLN A 334 14.60 5.63 -15.89
CA GLN A 334 15.35 4.39 -16.10
C GLN A 334 14.80 3.56 -17.28
N TRP A 335 13.51 3.71 -17.63
CA TRP A 335 12.90 2.91 -18.68
C TRP A 335 12.21 3.69 -19.80
N ALA A 336 12.11 4.99 -19.70
CA ALA A 336 11.48 5.84 -20.72
C ALA A 336 12.04 5.67 -22.13
N ALA A 337 13.37 5.51 -22.23
CA ALA A 337 14.05 5.33 -23.52
C ALA A 337 13.71 3.99 -24.22
N PHE A 338 13.15 3.03 -23.50
CA PHE A 338 12.79 1.71 -24.04
C PHE A 338 11.33 1.63 -24.51
N VAL A 339 10.54 2.67 -24.25
CA VAL A 339 9.16 2.74 -24.76
C VAL A 339 9.20 2.90 -26.28
N PRO A 340 8.67 1.94 -27.06
CA PRO A 340 8.79 1.96 -28.51
C PRO A 340 7.87 3.01 -29.16
N GLU A 341 8.13 3.33 -30.42
CA GLU A 341 7.19 4.06 -31.26
C GLU A 341 5.96 3.18 -31.55
N ALA A 342 4.77 3.79 -31.59
CA ALA A 342 3.50 3.06 -31.70
C ALA A 342 3.31 2.29 -33.01
N ASP A 343 4.02 2.66 -34.09
CA ASP A 343 4.02 1.99 -35.41
C ASP A 343 5.02 0.83 -35.51
N ALA A 344 5.86 0.64 -34.49
CA ALA A 344 6.80 -0.49 -34.39
C ALA A 344 6.13 -1.70 -33.72
N TYR A 345 5.14 -2.30 -34.37
CA TYR A 345 4.20 -3.27 -33.78
C TYR A 345 4.88 -4.41 -33.01
N ASP A 346 5.90 -5.06 -33.57
CA ASP A 346 6.60 -6.16 -32.88
C ASP A 346 7.25 -5.67 -31.57
N LYS A 347 7.80 -4.45 -31.58
CA LYS A 347 8.38 -3.86 -30.35
C LYS A 347 7.30 -3.48 -29.35
N VAL A 348 6.15 -2.99 -29.82
CA VAL A 348 5.02 -2.67 -28.95
C VAL A 348 4.49 -3.94 -28.29
N VAL A 349 4.28 -5.00 -29.05
CA VAL A 349 3.86 -6.30 -28.51
C VAL A 349 4.84 -6.81 -27.46
N ASN A 350 6.14 -6.81 -27.76
CA ASN A 350 7.17 -7.22 -26.80
C ASN A 350 7.19 -6.34 -25.55
N PHE A 351 6.92 -5.05 -25.67
CA PHE A 351 6.89 -4.12 -24.53
C PHE A 351 5.64 -4.32 -23.65
N VAL A 352 4.47 -4.55 -24.26
CA VAL A 352 3.19 -4.80 -23.57
C VAL A 352 3.24 -6.11 -22.78
N PHE A 353 3.82 -7.16 -23.37
CA PHE A 353 3.91 -8.50 -22.77
C PHE A 353 5.29 -8.79 -22.15
N MET A 354 6.11 -7.78 -21.92
CA MET A 354 7.43 -7.95 -21.30
C MET A 354 7.29 -8.47 -19.89
N SER A 355 7.94 -9.60 -19.60
CA SER A 355 7.99 -10.17 -18.26
C SER A 355 8.69 -9.23 -17.28
N GLU A 356 8.40 -9.38 -15.99
CA GLU A 356 9.04 -8.59 -14.96
C GLU A 356 10.55 -8.83 -14.88
N ASP A 357 10.97 -10.08 -15.06
CA ASP A 357 12.40 -10.43 -15.11
C ASP A 357 13.13 -9.71 -16.26
N ASP A 358 12.51 -9.63 -17.44
CA ASP A 358 13.08 -8.93 -18.58
C ASP A 358 13.05 -7.41 -18.36
N PHE A 359 12.01 -6.88 -17.73
CA PHE A 359 11.96 -5.48 -17.36
C PHE A 359 13.04 -5.15 -16.33
N ASN A 360 13.22 -5.96 -15.29
CA ASN A 360 14.27 -5.76 -14.29
C ASN A 360 15.67 -5.82 -14.89
N LYS A 361 15.93 -6.76 -15.81
CA LYS A 361 17.20 -6.79 -16.57
C LYS A 361 17.41 -5.52 -17.39
N LEU A 362 16.34 -5.02 -18.00
CA LEU A 362 16.39 -3.81 -18.83
C LEU A 362 16.75 -2.56 -18.03
N VAL A 363 16.25 -2.42 -16.80
CA VAL A 363 16.49 -1.25 -15.94
C VAL A 363 17.74 -1.42 -15.05
N GLY A 364 18.49 -2.52 -15.20
CA GLY A 364 19.69 -2.81 -14.41
C GLY A 364 19.37 -3.24 -12.96
N GLY A 365 18.16 -3.73 -12.71
CA GLY A 365 17.74 -4.35 -11.46
C GLY A 365 18.35 -5.74 -11.28
N GLU A 366 18.38 -6.23 -10.05
CA GLU A 366 18.78 -7.61 -9.74
C GLU A 366 17.65 -8.58 -10.13
N GLU A 367 18.01 -9.81 -10.56
CA GLU A 367 17.04 -10.90 -10.77
C GLU A 367 16.30 -11.18 -9.46
N GLY A 368 14.98 -11.15 -9.48
CA GLY A 368 14.12 -11.43 -8.33
C GLY A 368 13.52 -10.22 -7.62
N GLY A 369 13.57 -9.02 -8.22
CA GLY A 369 12.76 -7.89 -7.74
C GLY A 369 11.27 -8.16 -8.01
N GLU A 370 10.50 -8.28 -6.94
CA GLU A 370 9.13 -8.86 -6.94
C GLU A 370 8.02 -7.86 -7.33
N THR A 371 8.12 -7.19 -8.45
CA THR A 371 6.98 -6.45 -9.01
C THR A 371 6.29 -7.30 -10.08
N LYS A 372 5.52 -8.30 -9.68
CA LYS A 372 4.74 -9.13 -10.61
C LYS A 372 3.51 -8.39 -11.11
N ALA A 373 3.65 -7.67 -12.19
CA ALA A 373 2.54 -7.01 -12.85
C ALA A 373 1.87 -7.91 -13.94
N ILE A 374 2.64 -8.79 -14.58
CA ILE A 374 2.11 -9.75 -15.54
C ILE A 374 2.23 -11.16 -14.94
N HIS A 375 1.09 -11.76 -14.64
CA HIS A 375 1.01 -13.14 -14.18
C HIS A 375 1.28 -14.10 -15.35
N THR A 376 2.03 -15.17 -15.08
CA THR A 376 2.12 -16.30 -16.00
C THR A 376 0.77 -17.01 -16.13
N GLU A 377 0.59 -17.82 -17.18
CA GLU A 377 -0.64 -18.63 -17.32
C GLU A 377 -0.90 -19.52 -16.11
N ALA A 378 0.16 -20.07 -15.49
CA ALA A 378 0.05 -20.90 -14.28
C ALA A 378 -0.44 -20.08 -13.08
N GLU A 379 0.05 -18.87 -12.89
CA GLU A 379 -0.39 -17.95 -11.84
C GLU A 379 -1.84 -17.50 -12.06
N MET A 380 -2.22 -17.20 -13.31
CA MET A 380 -3.62 -16.90 -13.63
C MET A 380 -4.55 -18.06 -13.31
N LEU A 381 -4.11 -19.29 -13.56
CA LEU A 381 -4.86 -20.51 -13.22
C LEU A 381 -4.96 -20.69 -11.69
N GLU A 382 -3.89 -20.43 -10.97
CA GLU A 382 -3.88 -20.49 -9.51
C GLU A 382 -4.84 -19.47 -8.91
N LEU A 383 -4.81 -18.22 -9.37
CA LEU A 383 -5.73 -17.18 -8.94
C LEU A 383 -7.20 -17.57 -9.19
N ARG A 384 -7.50 -18.18 -10.37
CA ARG A 384 -8.86 -18.66 -10.69
C ARG A 384 -9.33 -19.80 -9.80
N ASN A 385 -8.43 -20.73 -9.49
CA ASN A 385 -8.77 -21.93 -8.71
C ASN A 385 -8.81 -21.65 -7.20
N ASN A 386 -8.30 -20.52 -6.79
CA ASN A 386 -8.18 -20.19 -5.39
C ASN A 386 -8.66 -18.77 -5.09
N PRO A 387 -9.95 -18.50 -5.31
CA PRO A 387 -10.54 -17.17 -5.13
C PRO A 387 -10.51 -16.67 -3.67
N GLU A 388 -10.30 -17.58 -2.69
CA GLU A 388 -10.22 -17.24 -1.26
C GLU A 388 -8.82 -16.75 -0.83
N ALA A 389 -7.88 -16.58 -1.76
CA ALA A 389 -6.59 -15.95 -1.48
C ALA A 389 -6.77 -14.50 -1.04
N ASP A 390 -7.98 -14.14 -0.63
CA ASP A 390 -8.28 -12.81 -0.31
C ASP A 390 -7.82 -12.36 1.01
N LEU A 391 -7.14 -11.43 0.83
CA LEU A 391 -6.52 -10.66 1.81
C LEU A 391 -7.56 -9.78 2.43
N PRO A 392 -7.45 -9.62 3.73
CA PRO A 392 -8.27 -8.68 4.46
C PRO A 392 -8.34 -7.30 3.78
N TYR A 393 -7.25 -6.87 3.11
CA TYR A 393 -7.25 -5.60 2.38
C TYR A 393 -8.27 -5.55 1.23
N GLY A 394 -8.38 -6.62 0.43
CA GLY A 394 -9.35 -6.69 -0.66
C GLY A 394 -10.79 -6.57 -0.14
N VAL A 395 -11.10 -7.26 0.96
CA VAL A 395 -12.39 -7.17 1.63
C VAL A 395 -12.68 -5.74 2.12
N GLN A 396 -11.70 -5.12 2.78
CA GLN A 396 -11.85 -3.76 3.29
C GLN A 396 -11.99 -2.74 2.15
N SER A 397 -11.26 -2.93 1.04
CA SER A 397 -11.35 -2.06 -0.14
C SER A 397 -12.74 -2.11 -0.76
N VAL A 398 -13.32 -3.30 -0.92
CA VAL A 398 -14.69 -3.46 -1.44
C VAL A 398 -15.74 -2.87 -0.50
N ARG A 399 -15.50 -2.88 0.81
CA ARG A 399 -16.47 -2.36 1.78
C ARG A 399 -16.45 -0.85 1.93
N GLU A 400 -15.25 -0.24 2.01
CA GLU A 400 -15.16 1.15 2.48
C GLU A 400 -13.95 1.95 1.99
N LEU A 401 -12.86 1.30 1.49
CA LEU A 401 -11.65 2.04 1.10
C LEU A 401 -11.59 2.38 -0.38
N GLY A 402 -12.43 1.76 -1.20
CA GLY A 402 -12.36 1.84 -2.65
C GLY A 402 -11.31 0.92 -3.27
N CYS A 403 -11.51 0.61 -4.53
CA CYS A 403 -10.65 -0.23 -5.36
C CYS A 403 -10.09 0.57 -6.53
N VAL A 404 -8.89 0.21 -6.96
CA VAL A 404 -8.28 0.84 -8.13
C VAL A 404 -9.03 0.42 -9.39
N GLY A 405 -9.54 1.40 -10.13
CA GLY A 405 -10.10 1.23 -11.46
C GLY A 405 -9.21 1.88 -12.52
N MET A 406 -9.20 1.32 -13.71
CA MET A 406 -8.50 1.93 -14.85
C MET A 406 -9.37 3.01 -15.48
N ASP A 407 -8.74 4.11 -15.93
CA ASP A 407 -9.42 5.22 -16.60
C ASP A 407 -9.26 5.12 -18.11
N TYR A 408 -10.36 5.02 -18.79
CA TYR A 408 -10.43 5.04 -20.25
C TYR A 408 -11.16 6.26 -20.81
N SER A 409 -11.46 7.26 -19.98
CA SER A 409 -12.20 8.48 -20.37
C SER A 409 -11.46 9.36 -21.39
N TRP A 410 -10.17 9.11 -21.58
CA TRP A 410 -9.31 9.77 -22.56
C TRP A 410 -9.45 9.17 -23.99
N LEU A 411 -10.09 8.02 -24.12
CA LEU A 411 -10.43 7.45 -25.41
C LEU A 411 -11.67 8.15 -26.02
N PRO A 412 -11.88 8.03 -27.34
CA PRO A 412 -13.11 8.52 -27.96
C PRO A 412 -14.36 7.99 -27.27
N ALA A 413 -15.42 8.81 -27.21
CA ALA A 413 -16.65 8.47 -26.50
C ALA A 413 -17.39 7.21 -27.05
N ASP A 414 -17.08 6.81 -28.27
CA ASP A 414 -17.57 5.58 -28.92
C ASP A 414 -16.64 4.37 -28.71
N SER A 415 -15.59 4.53 -27.88
CA SER A 415 -14.71 3.42 -27.54
C SER A 415 -15.46 2.33 -26.78
N PHE A 416 -15.19 1.08 -27.13
CA PHE A 416 -15.67 -0.09 -26.39
C PHE A 416 -14.98 -0.27 -25.05
N LEU A 417 -13.84 0.39 -24.83
CA LEU A 417 -13.10 0.34 -23.58
C LEU A 417 -13.73 1.25 -22.54
N THR A 418 -14.25 0.61 -21.50
CA THR A 418 -14.72 1.27 -20.31
C THR A 418 -14.10 0.62 -19.07
N ALA A 419 -14.08 1.30 -17.94
CA ALA A 419 -13.64 0.69 -16.69
C ALA A 419 -14.42 -0.61 -16.38
N ALA A 420 -15.72 -0.63 -16.66
CA ALA A 420 -16.56 -1.82 -16.47
C ALA A 420 -16.13 -2.97 -17.38
N THR A 421 -15.83 -2.68 -18.67
CA THR A 421 -15.42 -3.74 -19.61
C THR A 421 -14.07 -4.36 -19.23
N GLY A 422 -13.09 -3.54 -18.84
CA GLY A 422 -11.79 -4.01 -18.36
C GLY A 422 -11.94 -4.88 -17.12
N TYR A 423 -12.74 -4.43 -16.18
CA TYR A 423 -13.08 -5.12 -14.94
C TYR A 423 -13.74 -6.50 -15.20
N GLU A 424 -14.74 -6.59 -16.06
CA GLU A 424 -15.40 -7.86 -16.40
C GLU A 424 -14.43 -8.89 -16.96
N VAL A 425 -13.50 -8.45 -17.82
CA VAL A 425 -12.52 -9.35 -18.44
C VAL A 425 -11.47 -9.80 -17.44
N GLU A 426 -11.00 -8.91 -16.57
CA GLU A 426 -10.07 -9.27 -15.51
C GLU A 426 -10.71 -10.26 -14.52
N ALA A 427 -11.95 -10.03 -14.13
CA ALA A 427 -12.71 -10.96 -13.29
C ALA A 427 -12.80 -12.36 -13.91
N ALA A 428 -13.04 -12.43 -15.23
CA ALA A 428 -13.07 -13.70 -15.94
C ALA A 428 -11.68 -14.34 -16.05
N ALA A 429 -10.62 -13.54 -16.22
CA ALA A 429 -9.25 -14.01 -16.37
C ALA A 429 -8.65 -14.54 -15.06
N THR A 430 -8.81 -13.81 -13.97
CA THR A 430 -8.12 -14.07 -12.69
C THR A 430 -9.01 -14.60 -11.58
N GLY A 431 -10.33 -14.49 -11.74
CA GLY A 431 -11.27 -14.71 -10.62
C GLY A 431 -11.20 -13.64 -9.52
N ARG A 432 -10.30 -12.65 -9.68
CA ARG A 432 -9.94 -11.67 -8.65
C ARG A 432 -11.14 -10.83 -8.21
N TYR A 433 -12.03 -10.50 -9.13
CA TYR A 433 -13.22 -9.70 -8.86
C TYR A 433 -14.51 -10.51 -8.63
N ARG A 434 -14.46 -11.83 -8.68
CA ARG A 434 -15.56 -12.66 -8.16
C ARG A 434 -15.85 -12.36 -6.70
N ARG A 435 -14.96 -11.72 -6.04
CA ARG A 435 -15.04 -11.27 -4.66
C ARG A 435 -15.83 -9.99 -4.50
N LEU A 436 -15.82 -9.08 -5.47
CA LEU A 436 -16.76 -7.96 -5.47
C LEU A 436 -18.19 -8.50 -5.47
N ASP A 437 -18.47 -9.53 -6.27
CA ASP A 437 -19.78 -10.21 -6.28
C ASP A 437 -20.07 -10.87 -4.93
N TYR A 438 -19.05 -11.48 -4.31
CA TYR A 438 -19.19 -12.09 -2.97
C TYR A 438 -19.50 -11.06 -1.88
N TYR A 439 -18.93 -9.86 -2.00
CA TYR A 439 -19.18 -8.74 -1.10
C TYR A 439 -20.15 -7.70 -1.69
N GLU A 440 -20.81 -8.02 -2.80
CA GLU A 440 -21.86 -7.20 -3.40
C GLU A 440 -22.92 -6.86 -2.34
N GLY A 441 -23.28 -5.57 -2.27
CA GLY A 441 -24.16 -5.06 -1.23
C GLY A 441 -23.48 -4.72 0.11
N GLN A 442 -22.17 -4.92 0.26
CA GLN A 442 -21.40 -4.45 1.43
C GLN A 442 -20.66 -3.13 1.19
N TRP A 443 -20.62 -2.64 -0.04
CA TRP A 443 -20.04 -1.34 -0.37
C TRP A 443 -20.84 -0.21 0.28
N ASP A 444 -20.15 0.67 1.00
CA ASP A 444 -20.77 1.81 1.70
C ASP A 444 -21.20 2.96 0.78
N GLY A 445 -21.06 2.81 -0.54
CA GLY A 445 -21.36 3.85 -1.52
C GLY A 445 -20.30 4.96 -1.57
N GLY A 446 -19.10 4.71 -1.04
CA GLY A 446 -18.02 5.68 -0.91
C GLY A 446 -18.21 6.64 0.26
N GLN A 447 -19.12 6.34 1.18
CA GLN A 447 -19.52 7.25 2.26
C GLN A 447 -18.32 7.59 3.15
N LEU A 448 -17.57 6.59 3.63
CA LEU A 448 -16.43 6.82 4.51
C LEU A 448 -15.39 7.74 3.87
N MET A 449 -15.02 7.46 2.63
CA MET A 449 -13.98 8.25 1.94
C MET A 449 -14.45 9.66 1.61
N ASN A 450 -15.71 9.83 1.19
CA ASN A 450 -16.28 11.16 0.97
C ASN A 450 -16.37 11.96 2.27
N ASP A 451 -16.82 11.35 3.36
CA ASP A 451 -16.88 11.99 4.68
C ASP A 451 -15.49 12.39 5.18
N PHE A 452 -14.48 11.53 4.96
CA PHE A 452 -13.09 11.84 5.28
C PHE A 452 -12.58 13.04 4.48
N LEU A 453 -12.76 13.05 3.17
CA LEU A 453 -12.31 14.14 2.29
C LEU A 453 -13.02 15.47 2.62
N ASP A 454 -14.29 15.40 2.91
CA ASP A 454 -15.08 16.57 3.36
C ASP A 454 -14.63 17.07 4.74
N TRP A 455 -14.36 16.18 5.66
CA TRP A 455 -13.81 16.52 6.97
C TRP A 455 -12.43 17.17 6.87
N VAL A 456 -11.52 16.64 6.06
CA VAL A 456 -10.21 17.26 5.79
C VAL A 456 -10.39 18.69 5.28
N ALA A 457 -11.31 18.91 4.34
CA ALA A 457 -11.51 20.21 3.71
C ALA A 457 -12.21 21.24 4.61
N LYS A 458 -13.10 20.81 5.52
CA LYS A 458 -14.06 21.72 6.15
C LYS A 458 -14.03 21.73 7.68
N GLU A 459 -13.70 20.60 8.31
CA GLU A 459 -14.05 20.41 9.73
C GLU A 459 -12.87 20.05 10.63
N THR A 460 -11.77 19.50 10.11
CA THR A 460 -10.71 18.89 10.93
C THR A 460 -10.11 19.85 11.95
N THR A 461 -10.01 19.38 13.19
CA THR A 461 -9.23 20.04 14.26
C THR A 461 -7.84 19.40 14.40
N GLN A 462 -7.60 18.29 13.73
CA GLN A 462 -6.33 17.55 13.76
C GLN A 462 -5.26 18.23 12.90
N LYS A 463 -4.00 17.96 13.21
CA LYS A 463 -2.84 18.45 12.44
C LYS A 463 -2.33 17.32 11.54
N LEU A 464 -2.39 17.51 10.21
CA LEU A 464 -2.03 16.51 9.22
C LEU A 464 -0.98 17.04 8.23
N VAL A 465 0.01 16.21 7.94
CA VAL A 465 1.02 16.45 6.90
C VAL A 465 0.93 15.34 5.87
N PHE A 466 0.22 15.56 4.79
CA PHE A 466 0.11 14.60 3.69
C PHE A 466 1.32 14.69 2.79
N VAL A 467 1.95 13.57 2.50
CA VAL A 467 3.16 13.50 1.65
C VAL A 467 2.90 12.59 0.46
N TYR A 468 3.14 13.11 -0.74
CA TYR A 468 2.92 12.40 -2.01
C TYR A 468 4.11 12.50 -2.94
N GLY A 469 4.27 11.53 -3.84
CA GLY A 469 5.25 11.55 -4.93
C GLY A 469 4.62 12.03 -6.24
N SER A 470 5.29 12.91 -6.99
CA SER A 470 4.73 13.40 -8.25
C SER A 470 4.68 12.33 -9.36
N ASN A 471 5.52 11.31 -9.27
CA ASN A 471 5.55 10.19 -10.22
C ASN A 471 4.92 8.91 -9.64
N ASP A 472 4.32 9.02 -8.45
CA ASP A 472 3.58 7.95 -7.80
C ASP A 472 2.14 7.90 -8.31
N PRO A 473 1.69 6.81 -8.96
CA PRO A 473 0.29 6.65 -9.38
C PRO A 473 -0.74 6.84 -8.27
N TRP A 474 -0.40 6.42 -7.04
CA TRP A 474 -1.26 6.53 -5.86
C TRP A 474 -1.60 7.98 -5.50
N THR A 475 -0.80 8.93 -5.97
CA THR A 475 -1.08 10.37 -5.88
C THR A 475 -2.38 10.76 -6.61
N GLY A 476 -2.87 9.92 -7.53
CA GLY A 476 -4.21 10.08 -8.12
C GLY A 476 -5.34 10.12 -7.08
N GLY A 477 -5.19 9.39 -5.97
CA GLY A 477 -6.10 9.41 -4.81
C GLY A 477 -5.72 10.42 -3.71
N ALA A 478 -4.83 11.37 -3.98
CA ALA A 478 -4.41 12.36 -2.99
C ALA A 478 -5.53 13.33 -2.61
N ILE A 479 -5.44 13.89 -1.39
CA ILE A 479 -6.29 15.04 -1.04
C ILE A 479 -6.06 16.19 -2.03
N SER A 480 -7.10 16.98 -2.32
CA SER A 480 -6.98 18.10 -3.24
C SER A 480 -6.14 19.25 -2.64
N ASP A 481 -5.50 20.04 -3.49
CA ASP A 481 -4.79 21.24 -3.05
C ASP A 481 -5.76 22.27 -2.44
N ALA A 482 -6.98 22.32 -2.93
CA ALA A 482 -8.02 23.18 -2.39
C ALA A 482 -8.37 22.79 -0.94
N ALA A 483 -8.45 21.49 -0.62
CA ALA A 483 -8.68 21.01 0.75
C ALA A 483 -7.53 21.42 1.68
N ALA A 484 -6.28 21.27 1.25
CA ALA A 484 -5.13 21.70 2.04
C ALA A 484 -5.11 23.23 2.25
N GLN A 485 -5.43 24.01 1.21
CA GLN A 485 -5.48 25.47 1.27
C GLN A 485 -6.66 26.01 2.09
N ALA A 486 -7.74 25.26 2.21
CA ALA A 486 -8.91 25.65 3.01
C ALA A 486 -8.59 25.68 4.52
N ASN A 487 -7.63 24.86 4.98
CA ASN A 487 -7.26 24.78 6.39
C ASN A 487 -5.72 24.76 6.61
N PRO A 488 -4.99 25.81 6.19
CA PRO A 488 -3.53 25.81 6.13
C PRO A 488 -2.85 25.79 7.52
N THR A 489 -3.59 26.06 8.59
CA THR A 489 -3.11 25.98 9.97
C THR A 489 -3.15 24.56 10.53
N ARG A 490 -3.80 23.63 9.85
CA ARG A 490 -4.00 22.23 10.24
C ARG A 490 -3.50 21.25 9.20
N ILE A 491 -3.57 21.60 7.93
CA ILE A 491 -3.24 20.72 6.82
C ILE A 491 -2.03 21.27 6.07
N VAL A 492 -1.03 20.41 5.91
CA VAL A 492 0.11 20.63 5.01
C VAL A 492 0.12 19.50 4.00
N LYS A 493 0.16 19.84 2.72
CA LYS A 493 0.36 18.86 1.63
C LYS A 493 1.73 19.09 1.02
N VAL A 494 2.57 18.07 1.03
CA VAL A 494 3.93 18.10 0.47
C VAL A 494 3.98 17.21 -0.75
N MET A 495 4.50 17.75 -1.86
CA MET A 495 4.77 17.00 -3.07
C MET A 495 6.27 16.76 -3.20
N ASN A 496 6.70 15.51 -3.15
CA ASN A 496 8.07 15.10 -3.45
C ASN A 496 8.22 14.97 -4.97
N MET A 497 8.84 15.97 -5.59
CA MET A 497 9.01 16.00 -7.05
C MET A 497 9.90 14.87 -7.54
N GLY A 498 9.42 14.10 -8.53
CA GLY A 498 10.07 12.89 -9.01
C GLY A 498 9.92 11.66 -8.10
N GLY A 499 9.28 11.83 -6.92
CA GLY A 499 9.04 10.73 -5.99
C GLY A 499 8.08 9.70 -6.56
N ILE A 500 8.37 8.44 -6.31
CA ILE A 500 7.56 7.27 -6.65
C ILE A 500 6.98 6.64 -5.38
N HIS A 501 6.11 5.65 -5.50
CA HIS A 501 5.44 5.03 -4.35
C HIS A 501 6.43 4.47 -3.32
N ASN A 502 7.49 3.83 -3.80
CA ASN A 502 8.55 3.26 -2.97
C ASN A 502 9.32 4.29 -2.12
N ASN A 503 9.26 5.58 -2.45
CA ASN A 503 9.94 6.62 -1.68
C ASN A 503 9.32 6.89 -0.31
N ALA A 504 8.12 6.40 -0.05
CA ALA A 504 7.41 6.63 1.20
C ALA A 504 8.13 6.11 2.45
N PHE A 505 8.99 5.10 2.29
CA PHE A 505 9.66 4.41 3.40
C PHE A 505 11.18 4.57 3.38
N LEU A 506 11.73 5.27 2.42
CA LEU A 506 13.16 5.32 2.25
C LEU A 506 13.80 6.40 3.14
N ASP A 507 15.11 6.34 3.20
CA ASP A 507 15.92 7.30 3.92
C ASP A 507 15.74 8.74 3.41
N GLU A 508 16.40 9.68 4.06
CA GLU A 508 16.31 11.09 3.70
C GLU A 508 16.71 11.41 2.24
N ASN A 509 17.48 10.53 1.58
CA ASN A 509 17.91 10.72 0.19
C ASN A 509 16.80 10.39 -0.82
N SER A 510 15.69 9.81 -0.38
CA SER A 510 14.52 9.50 -1.21
C SER A 510 13.63 10.71 -1.46
N TYR A 511 13.92 11.83 -0.78
CA TYR A 511 13.19 13.08 -0.91
C TYR A 511 14.06 14.17 -1.49
N THR A 512 13.44 15.05 -2.27
CA THR A 512 14.12 16.30 -2.62
C THR A 512 14.42 17.09 -1.35
N PRO A 513 15.51 17.89 -1.32
CA PRO A 513 15.83 18.74 -0.16
C PRO A 513 14.64 19.63 0.25
N GLU A 514 13.88 20.13 -0.72
CA GLU A 514 12.70 20.97 -0.53
C GLU A 514 11.57 20.20 0.17
N ALA A 515 11.21 19.02 -0.33
CA ALA A 515 10.16 18.19 0.26
C ALA A 515 10.53 17.77 1.68
N ARG A 516 11.77 17.31 1.90
CA ARG A 516 12.28 16.97 3.23
C ARG A 516 12.19 18.14 4.20
N SER A 517 12.66 19.32 3.79
CA SER A 517 12.60 20.53 4.61
C SER A 517 11.16 20.92 4.97
N GLN A 518 10.22 20.80 4.02
CA GLN A 518 8.81 21.08 4.26
C GLN A 518 8.19 20.10 5.25
N ILE A 519 8.45 18.80 5.11
CA ILE A 519 7.95 17.77 6.04
C ILE A 519 8.48 18.05 7.46
N GLN A 520 9.79 18.23 7.62
CA GLN A 520 10.43 18.47 8.90
C GLN A 520 9.92 19.76 9.56
N ALA A 521 9.78 20.84 8.79
CA ALA A 521 9.26 22.11 9.30
C ALA A 521 7.80 22.00 9.74
N ALA A 522 6.95 21.35 8.94
CA ALA A 522 5.54 21.15 9.27
C ALA A 522 5.37 20.31 10.54
N VAL A 523 6.07 19.18 10.64
CA VAL A 523 6.04 18.31 11.81
C VAL A 523 6.53 19.05 13.06
N LYS A 524 7.66 19.76 12.97
CA LYS A 524 8.20 20.54 14.09
C LYS A 524 7.23 21.62 14.58
N ASN A 525 6.62 22.36 13.65
CA ASN A 525 5.64 23.40 13.98
C ASN A 525 4.39 22.82 14.64
N PHE A 526 3.96 21.64 14.21
CA PHE A 526 2.77 21.00 14.73
C PHE A 526 2.98 20.33 16.09
N LEU A 527 4.20 19.93 16.44
CA LEU A 527 4.56 19.38 17.75
C LEU A 527 4.73 20.44 18.85
N GLN A 528 4.95 21.69 18.49
CA GLN A 528 4.98 22.81 19.43
C GLN A 528 3.58 23.12 19.98
#